data_dc3a7b110945877bd601ab8c8f5e7f0c
#
_entry.id   dc3a7b110945877bd601ab8c8f5e7f0c
#
_cell.length_a   1.000
_cell.length_b   1.000
_cell.length_c   1.000
_cell.angle_alpha   90.00
_cell.angle_beta   90.00
_cell.angle_gamma   90.00
#
_symmetry.space_group_name_H-M   'P 1'
#
loop_
_entity.id
_entity.type
_entity.pdbx_description
1 polymer ?
#
loop_
_entity_poly.entity_id
_entity_poly.type
_entity_poly.pdbx_seq_one_letter_code
_entity_poly.pdbx_strand_id
1 'polypeptide(L)'
;MLGRLVDPADGRLLDRGLLLWFPGPASFTGEDLGELQLHGGRAVVAATLEALARLPGFRPAEPGEFTRRAFDNGKLDLSAVEGLADLIDADTEAQRRQALRQMEGGLARLTGDWAARLTRVLAHVEAAIDFAEEEVPEDLARVALAEADAVATEIAAALD
;
A
#
# COMPACT_ATOMS: atom_id res chain seq x y z
N MET A 1 10.44 -21.11 -11.92
CA MET A 1 10.79 -22.37 -12.66
C MET A 1 10.37 -22.21 -14.11
N LEU A 2 11.22 -22.55 -15.08
CA LEU A 2 10.83 -22.62 -16.49
C LEU A 2 9.92 -23.85 -16.71
N GLY A 3 8.77 -23.65 -17.29
CA GLY A 3 7.76 -24.69 -17.45
C GLY A 3 6.98 -24.62 -18.76
N ARG A 4 6.16 -25.65 -18.98
CA ARG A 4 5.18 -25.68 -20.07
C ARG A 4 3.82 -25.35 -19.48
N LEU A 5 3.16 -24.34 -20.03
CA LEU A 5 1.76 -24.04 -19.71
C LEU A 5 0.88 -24.83 -20.66
N VAL A 6 0.03 -25.67 -20.11
CA VAL A 6 -0.91 -26.48 -20.88
C VAL A 6 -2.35 -26.21 -20.48
N ASP A 7 -3.26 -26.32 -21.42
CA ASP A 7 -4.69 -26.24 -21.13
C ASP A 7 -5.11 -27.46 -20.28
N PRO A 8 -5.69 -27.25 -19.09
CA PRO A 8 -6.10 -28.35 -18.22
C PRO A 8 -7.24 -29.21 -18.80
N ALA A 9 -8.00 -28.70 -19.77
CA ALA A 9 -9.12 -29.43 -20.35
C ALA A 9 -8.70 -30.47 -21.38
N ASP A 10 -7.67 -30.21 -22.20
CA ASP A 10 -7.27 -31.05 -23.30
C ASP A 10 -5.75 -31.34 -23.37
N GLY A 11 -4.95 -30.75 -22.46
CA GLY A 11 -3.50 -30.92 -22.42
C GLY A 11 -2.73 -30.19 -23.52
N ARG A 12 -3.41 -29.37 -24.33
CA ARG A 12 -2.78 -28.62 -25.43
C ARG A 12 -1.78 -27.61 -24.85
N LEU A 13 -0.61 -27.51 -25.48
CA LEU A 13 0.40 -26.52 -25.11
C LEU A 13 -0.12 -25.10 -25.45
N LEU A 14 -0.19 -24.25 -24.44
CA LEU A 14 -0.53 -22.83 -24.60
C LEU A 14 0.74 -22.00 -24.78
N ASP A 15 1.74 -22.21 -23.92
CA ASP A 15 3.00 -21.50 -23.98
C ASP A 15 4.10 -22.21 -23.17
N ARG A 16 5.33 -21.65 -23.23
CA ARG A 16 6.45 -21.98 -22.35
C ARG A 16 6.92 -20.69 -21.68
N GLY A 17 6.96 -20.70 -20.35
CA GLY A 17 7.29 -19.48 -19.60
C GLY A 17 7.80 -19.78 -18.20
N LEU A 18 7.96 -18.74 -17.42
CA LEU A 18 8.34 -18.87 -16.02
C LEU A 18 7.10 -18.90 -15.14
N LEU A 19 7.09 -19.84 -14.21
CA LEU A 19 6.14 -19.85 -13.09
C LEU A 19 6.90 -19.42 -11.84
N LEU A 20 6.45 -18.35 -11.24
CA LEU A 20 6.93 -17.85 -9.96
C LEU A 20 5.83 -18.05 -8.92
N TRP A 21 6.24 -18.41 -7.72
CA TRP A 21 5.36 -18.58 -6.57
C TRP A 21 5.84 -17.73 -5.42
N PHE A 22 4.98 -16.90 -4.89
CA PHE A 22 5.24 -16.01 -3.77
C PHE A 22 4.29 -16.37 -2.63
N PRO A 23 4.76 -17.13 -1.63
CA PRO A 23 3.91 -17.47 -0.50
C PRO A 23 3.60 -16.22 0.34
N GLY A 24 2.38 -16.13 0.84
CA GLY A 24 2.03 -15.15 1.86
C GLY A 24 2.81 -15.37 3.17
N PRO A 25 3.06 -14.32 3.94
CA PRO A 25 2.73 -12.91 3.71
C PRO A 25 3.78 -12.14 2.89
N ALA A 26 4.80 -12.79 2.30
CA ALA A 26 5.92 -12.14 1.61
C ALA A 26 5.57 -11.69 0.16
N SER A 27 4.37 -11.99 -0.34
CA SER A 27 3.89 -11.56 -1.66
C SER A 27 3.49 -10.08 -1.69
N PHE A 28 3.18 -9.57 -2.88
CA PHE A 28 2.66 -8.21 -3.07
C PHE A 28 1.34 -7.98 -2.33
N THR A 29 0.39 -8.92 -2.43
CA THR A 29 -0.92 -8.81 -1.79
C THR A 29 -0.94 -9.26 -0.33
N GLY A 30 0.14 -9.90 0.16
CA GLY A 30 0.15 -10.57 1.47
C GLY A 30 -0.50 -11.96 1.46
N GLU A 31 -1.11 -12.37 0.35
CA GLU A 31 -1.70 -13.69 0.12
C GLU A 31 -0.76 -14.54 -0.75
N ASP A 32 -1.04 -15.84 -0.87
CA ASP A 32 -0.34 -16.68 -1.83
C ASP A 32 -0.54 -16.16 -3.26
N LEU A 33 0.54 -15.92 -4.00
CA LEU A 33 0.51 -15.33 -5.33
C LEU A 33 1.31 -16.18 -6.32
N GLY A 34 0.67 -16.52 -7.43
CA GLY A 34 1.32 -17.15 -8.57
C GLY A 34 1.47 -16.17 -9.72
N GLU A 35 2.64 -16.14 -10.36
CA GLU A 35 2.92 -15.29 -11.52
C GLU A 35 3.35 -16.14 -12.70
N LEU A 36 2.71 -15.92 -13.86
CA LEU A 36 3.04 -16.56 -15.13
C LEU A 36 3.70 -15.53 -16.05
N GLN A 37 5.01 -15.66 -16.27
CA GLN A 37 5.73 -14.84 -17.25
C GLN A 37 5.74 -15.58 -18.60
N LEU A 38 4.89 -15.11 -19.50
CA LEU A 38 4.59 -15.73 -20.80
C LEU A 38 5.01 -14.82 -21.95
N HIS A 39 4.99 -15.36 -23.16
CA HIS A 39 5.10 -14.54 -24.37
C HIS A 39 3.84 -13.67 -24.50
N GLY A 40 4.03 -12.33 -24.63
CA GLY A 40 2.96 -11.33 -24.55
C GLY A 40 2.06 -11.23 -25.80
N GLY A 41 2.03 -12.23 -26.66
CA GLY A 41 1.13 -12.27 -27.82
C GLY A 41 -0.34 -12.32 -27.40
N ARG A 42 -1.20 -11.53 -28.05
CA ARG A 42 -2.65 -11.45 -27.70
C ARG A 42 -3.32 -12.83 -27.62
N ALA A 43 -2.98 -13.74 -28.54
CA ALA A 43 -3.54 -15.09 -28.58
C ALA A 43 -3.09 -15.93 -27.36
N VAL A 44 -1.83 -15.81 -26.93
CA VAL A 44 -1.30 -16.52 -25.77
C VAL A 44 -1.99 -16.03 -24.50
N VAL A 45 -2.08 -14.71 -24.32
CA VAL A 45 -2.73 -14.08 -23.16
C VAL A 45 -4.21 -14.49 -23.11
N ALA A 46 -4.94 -14.38 -24.22
CA ALA A 46 -6.36 -14.75 -24.28
C ALA A 46 -6.59 -16.23 -23.96
N ALA A 47 -5.81 -17.13 -24.57
CA ALA A 47 -5.93 -18.57 -24.32
C ALA A 47 -5.59 -18.94 -22.86
N THR A 48 -4.60 -18.26 -22.27
CA THR A 48 -4.24 -18.49 -20.86
C THR A 48 -5.34 -18.04 -19.91
N LEU A 49 -5.89 -16.83 -20.10
CA LEU A 49 -6.98 -16.31 -19.29
C LEU A 49 -8.24 -17.19 -19.42
N GLU A 50 -8.56 -17.64 -20.63
CA GLU A 50 -9.67 -18.57 -20.86
C GLU A 50 -9.46 -19.90 -20.16
N ALA A 51 -8.25 -20.47 -20.21
CA ALA A 51 -7.92 -21.71 -19.52
C ALA A 51 -8.03 -21.56 -17.99
N LEU A 52 -7.54 -20.45 -17.43
CA LEU A 52 -7.65 -20.14 -16.00
C LEU A 52 -9.10 -19.94 -15.56
N ALA A 53 -9.92 -19.23 -16.35
CA ALA A 53 -11.33 -18.97 -16.02
C ALA A 53 -12.18 -20.26 -15.97
N ARG A 54 -11.72 -21.36 -16.56
CA ARG A 54 -12.38 -22.67 -16.45
C ARG A 54 -12.04 -23.43 -15.17
N LEU A 55 -11.03 -23.00 -14.43
CA LEU A 55 -10.67 -23.64 -13.16
C LEU A 55 -11.64 -23.21 -12.05
N PRO A 56 -12.10 -24.13 -11.19
CA PRO A 56 -12.96 -23.77 -10.07
C PRO A 56 -12.32 -22.71 -9.15
N GLY A 57 -13.08 -21.68 -8.83
CA GLY A 57 -12.62 -20.60 -7.93
C GLY A 57 -11.81 -19.50 -8.61
N PHE A 58 -11.52 -19.62 -9.91
CA PHE A 58 -10.84 -18.57 -10.66
C PHE A 58 -11.85 -17.65 -11.35
N ARG A 59 -11.55 -16.36 -11.32
CA ARG A 59 -12.26 -15.32 -12.07
C ARG A 59 -11.27 -14.23 -12.48
N PRO A 60 -11.56 -13.44 -13.51
CA PRO A 60 -10.80 -12.22 -13.76
C PRO A 60 -10.84 -11.28 -12.56
N ALA A 61 -9.72 -10.67 -12.25
CA ALA A 61 -9.64 -9.63 -11.22
C ALA A 61 -10.31 -8.34 -11.72
N GLU A 62 -10.94 -7.61 -10.81
CA GLU A 62 -11.41 -6.26 -11.08
C GLU A 62 -10.23 -5.27 -11.16
N PRO A 63 -10.38 -4.14 -11.87
CA PRO A 63 -9.36 -3.11 -11.86
C PRO A 63 -9.02 -2.66 -10.42
N GLY A 64 -7.72 -2.64 -10.08
CA GLY A 64 -7.25 -2.27 -8.75
C GLY A 64 -7.40 -3.35 -7.67
N GLU A 65 -7.94 -4.53 -7.97
CA GLU A 65 -8.20 -5.57 -6.97
C GLU A 65 -6.92 -6.05 -6.25
N PHE A 66 -5.81 -6.21 -6.95
CA PHE A 66 -4.53 -6.59 -6.33
C PHE A 66 -4.03 -5.52 -5.34
N THR A 67 -4.13 -4.26 -5.71
CA THR A 67 -3.76 -3.12 -4.86
C THR A 67 -4.66 -3.03 -3.63
N ARG A 68 -5.96 -3.24 -3.81
CA ARG A 68 -6.93 -3.30 -2.71
C ARG A 68 -6.62 -4.41 -1.72
N ARG A 69 -6.34 -5.63 -2.20
CA ARG A 69 -5.93 -6.75 -1.34
C ARG A 69 -4.63 -6.44 -0.59
N ALA A 70 -3.65 -5.82 -1.24
CA ALA A 70 -2.43 -5.38 -0.59
C ALA A 70 -2.71 -4.35 0.53
N PHE A 71 -3.62 -3.41 0.31
CA PHE A 71 -4.06 -2.45 1.31
C PHE A 71 -4.79 -3.15 2.47
N ASP A 72 -5.78 -3.99 2.19
CA ASP A 72 -6.57 -4.71 3.20
C ASP A 72 -5.68 -5.61 4.09
N ASN A 73 -4.60 -6.16 3.53
CA ASN A 73 -3.61 -6.97 4.23
C ASN A 73 -2.45 -6.16 4.84
N GLY A 74 -2.55 -4.82 4.87
CA GLY A 74 -1.54 -3.94 5.49
C GLY A 74 -0.18 -3.93 4.79
N LYS A 75 -0.11 -4.34 3.52
CA LYS A 75 1.11 -4.30 2.69
C LYS A 75 1.36 -2.90 2.12
N LEU A 76 0.31 -2.16 1.87
CA LEU A 76 0.31 -0.77 1.42
C LEU A 76 -0.57 0.05 2.35
N ASP A 77 -0.18 1.29 2.62
CA ASP A 77 -1.07 2.31 3.16
C ASP A 77 -1.76 3.10 2.04
N LEU A 78 -2.69 3.99 2.40
CA LEU A 78 -3.46 4.76 1.42
C LEU A 78 -2.56 5.65 0.55
N SER A 79 -1.53 6.27 1.14
CA SER A 79 -0.57 7.10 0.39
C SER A 79 0.22 6.29 -0.63
N ALA A 80 0.61 5.05 -0.28
CA ALA A 80 1.29 4.14 -1.20
C ALA A 80 0.38 3.67 -2.33
N VAL A 81 -0.93 3.45 -2.05
CA VAL A 81 -1.93 3.13 -3.08
C VAL A 81 -2.09 4.28 -4.08
N GLU A 82 -2.21 5.52 -3.58
CA GLU A 82 -2.27 6.72 -4.43
C GLU A 82 -0.98 6.91 -5.23
N GLY A 83 0.19 6.78 -4.58
CA GLY A 83 1.48 6.85 -5.25
C GLY A 83 1.66 5.78 -6.34
N LEU A 84 1.10 4.58 -6.15
CA LEU A 84 1.11 3.55 -7.19
C LEU A 84 0.24 3.93 -8.38
N ALA A 85 -0.93 4.53 -8.16
CA ALA A 85 -1.78 5.04 -9.23
C ALA A 85 -1.07 6.16 -10.01
N ASP A 86 -0.51 7.14 -9.30
CA ASP A 86 0.26 8.24 -9.90
C ASP A 86 1.48 7.73 -10.68
N LEU A 87 2.12 6.65 -10.22
CA LEU A 87 3.26 6.05 -10.90
C LEU A 87 2.86 5.42 -12.25
N ILE A 88 1.68 4.78 -12.29
CA ILE A 88 1.13 4.18 -13.52
C ILE A 88 0.77 5.26 -14.54
N ASP A 89 0.24 6.39 -14.07
CA ASP A 89 -0.23 7.51 -14.90
C ASP A 89 0.86 8.56 -15.18
N ALA A 90 2.08 8.37 -14.67
CA ALA A 90 3.17 9.32 -14.82
C ALA A 90 3.69 9.41 -16.26
N ASP A 91 3.53 10.58 -16.89
CA ASP A 91 4.02 10.89 -18.22
C ASP A 91 5.42 11.52 -18.22
N THR A 92 5.86 12.07 -17.08
CA THR A 92 7.14 12.77 -16.95
C THR A 92 8.03 12.15 -15.89
N GLU A 93 9.35 12.36 -16.04
CA GLU A 93 10.33 11.90 -15.04
C GLU A 93 10.13 12.56 -13.66
N ALA A 94 9.63 13.80 -13.63
CA ALA A 94 9.32 14.49 -12.37
C ALA A 94 8.14 13.82 -11.65
N GLN A 95 7.06 13.52 -12.36
CA GLN A 95 5.91 12.79 -11.84
C GLN A 95 6.30 11.39 -11.34
N ARG A 96 7.06 10.64 -12.14
CA ARG A 96 7.56 9.31 -11.74
C ARG A 96 8.33 9.36 -10.42
N ARG A 97 9.26 10.31 -10.27
CA ARG A 97 10.05 10.47 -9.03
C ARG A 97 9.20 10.85 -7.84
N GLN A 98 8.19 11.70 -8.03
CA GLN A 98 7.27 12.09 -6.97
C GLN A 98 6.42 10.89 -6.53
N ALA A 99 5.81 10.17 -7.47
CA ALA A 99 5.00 9.00 -7.21
C ALA A 99 5.79 7.90 -6.46
N LEU A 100 7.05 7.66 -6.84
CA LEU A 100 7.91 6.71 -6.13
C LEU A 100 8.18 7.14 -4.68
N ARG A 101 8.48 8.42 -4.43
CA ARG A 101 8.67 8.93 -3.06
C ARG A 101 7.40 8.75 -2.20
N GLN A 102 6.24 8.98 -2.78
CA GLN A 102 4.95 8.78 -2.11
C GLN A 102 4.72 7.30 -1.80
N MET A 103 4.96 6.42 -2.77
CA MET A 103 4.88 4.97 -2.63
C MET A 103 5.83 4.39 -1.58
N GLU A 104 7.02 4.99 -1.41
CA GLU A 104 8.01 4.62 -0.38
C GLU A 104 7.63 5.08 1.04
N GLY A 105 6.42 5.61 1.22
CA GLY A 105 5.85 5.96 2.52
C GLY A 105 6.42 7.26 3.12
N GLY A 106 6.92 8.17 2.30
CA GLY A 106 7.41 9.47 2.76
C GLY A 106 6.35 10.25 3.52
N LEU A 107 5.16 10.37 2.94
CA LEU A 107 4.01 11.05 3.53
C LEU A 107 3.46 10.29 4.74
N ALA A 108 3.35 8.97 4.66
CA ALA A 108 2.86 8.14 5.75
C ALA A 108 3.74 8.24 7.01
N ARG A 109 5.07 8.28 6.87
CA ARG A 109 5.97 8.48 8.00
C ARG A 109 5.79 9.87 8.64
N LEU A 110 5.67 10.91 7.82
CA LEU A 110 5.50 12.29 8.29
C LEU A 110 4.18 12.45 9.04
N THR A 111 3.07 12.02 8.44
CA THR A 111 1.74 12.10 9.07
C THR A 111 1.63 11.19 10.29
N GLY A 112 2.28 10.04 10.28
CA GLY A 112 2.35 9.13 11.43
C GLY A 112 3.08 9.75 12.63
N ASP A 113 4.19 10.47 12.40
CA ASP A 113 4.89 11.23 13.45
C ASP A 113 3.99 12.32 14.03
N TRP A 114 3.37 13.15 13.19
CA TRP A 114 2.43 14.16 13.63
C TRP A 114 1.26 13.59 14.44
N ALA A 115 0.66 12.49 13.97
CA ALA A 115 -0.42 11.81 14.68
C ALA A 115 0.01 11.31 16.06
N ALA A 116 1.20 10.71 16.18
CA ALA A 116 1.73 10.23 17.44
C ALA A 116 2.03 11.39 18.41
N ARG A 117 2.53 12.53 17.92
CA ARG A 117 2.79 13.73 18.71
C ARG A 117 1.48 14.36 19.19
N LEU A 118 0.49 14.52 18.31
CA LEU A 118 -0.82 15.06 18.67
C LEU A 118 -1.58 14.16 19.66
N THR A 119 -1.44 12.83 19.54
CA THR A 119 -2.00 11.89 20.51
C THR A 119 -1.39 12.09 21.90
N ARG A 120 -0.08 12.35 22.01
CA ARG A 120 0.55 12.71 23.29
C ARG A 120 0.08 14.06 23.83
N VAL A 121 -0.08 15.05 22.95
CA VAL A 121 -0.66 16.36 23.34
C VAL A 121 -2.04 16.17 23.93
N LEU A 122 -2.91 15.39 23.26
CA LEU A 122 -4.25 15.09 23.74
C LEU A 122 -4.23 14.42 25.12
N ALA A 123 -3.41 13.39 25.31
CA ALA A 123 -3.27 12.72 26.60
C ALA A 123 -2.80 13.65 27.72
N HIS A 124 -1.90 14.60 27.43
CA HIS A 124 -1.47 15.60 28.43
C HIS A 124 -2.58 16.60 28.78
N VAL A 125 -3.39 17.01 27.80
CA VAL A 125 -4.53 17.90 28.04
C VAL A 125 -5.62 17.18 28.83
N GLU A 126 -5.96 15.94 28.49
CA GLU A 126 -6.91 15.11 29.23
C GLU A 126 -6.45 14.92 30.68
N ALA A 127 -5.18 14.58 30.92
CA ALA A 127 -4.64 14.44 32.25
C ALA A 127 -4.72 15.76 33.05
N ALA A 128 -4.47 16.90 32.42
CA ALA A 128 -4.58 18.21 33.09
C ALA A 128 -6.03 18.57 33.46
N ILE A 129 -7.02 18.08 32.73
CA ILE A 129 -8.45 18.28 33.01
C ILE A 129 -8.92 17.33 34.12
N ASP A 130 -8.62 16.04 33.98
CA ASP A 130 -9.13 14.99 34.86
C ASP A 130 -8.51 15.05 36.27
N PHE A 131 -7.27 15.48 36.36
CA PHE A 131 -6.52 15.56 37.62
C PHE A 131 -6.27 17.02 38.06
N ALA A 132 -7.17 17.96 37.68
CA ALA A 132 -7.04 19.37 38.01
C ALA A 132 -6.96 19.68 39.54
N GLU A 133 -7.44 18.77 40.40
CA GLU A 133 -7.38 18.87 41.87
C GLU A 133 -6.14 18.16 42.48
N GLU A 134 -5.35 17.45 41.66
CA GLU A 134 -4.11 16.80 42.07
C GLU A 134 -2.90 17.64 41.64
N GLU A 135 -1.70 17.39 42.23
CA GLU A 135 -0.46 18.09 41.85
C GLU A 135 0.05 17.69 40.46
N VAL A 136 -0.73 18.02 39.42
CA VAL A 136 -0.24 17.91 38.03
C VAL A 136 0.75 19.02 37.78
N PRO A 137 1.93 18.77 37.18
CA PRO A 137 2.88 19.83 36.89
C PRO A 137 2.23 20.97 36.08
N GLU A 138 2.29 22.21 36.62
CA GLU A 138 1.68 23.41 36.02
C GLU A 138 2.14 23.66 34.57
N ASP A 139 3.27 23.11 34.17
CA ASP A 139 3.82 23.26 32.82
C ASP A 139 3.33 22.22 31.82
N LEU A 140 2.57 21.18 32.22
CA LEU A 140 2.11 20.11 31.34
C LEU A 140 1.25 20.66 30.21
N ALA A 141 0.27 21.51 30.50
CA ALA A 141 -0.58 22.13 29.49
C ALA A 141 0.23 23.07 28.57
N ARG A 142 1.19 23.81 29.12
CA ARG A 142 2.06 24.68 28.31
C ARG A 142 2.95 23.90 27.36
N VAL A 143 3.51 22.76 27.81
CA VAL A 143 4.32 21.89 26.99
C VAL A 143 3.46 21.28 25.88
N ALA A 144 2.23 20.82 26.20
CA ALA A 144 1.29 20.28 25.22
C ALA A 144 0.94 21.31 24.13
N LEU A 145 0.63 22.55 24.50
CA LEU A 145 0.34 23.62 23.54
C LEU A 145 1.53 23.96 22.65
N ALA A 146 2.73 24.03 23.20
CA ALA A 146 3.95 24.30 22.42
C ALA A 146 4.22 23.18 21.39
N GLU A 147 3.97 21.93 21.75
CA GLU A 147 4.10 20.81 20.83
C GLU A 147 3.03 20.84 19.72
N ALA A 148 1.78 21.21 20.05
CA ALA A 148 0.72 21.38 19.06
C ALA A 148 1.06 22.49 18.05
N ASP A 149 1.58 23.63 18.51
CA ASP A 149 2.02 24.74 17.68
C ASP A 149 3.19 24.34 16.76
N ALA A 150 4.13 23.53 17.27
CA ALA A 150 5.23 22.99 16.47
C ALA A 150 4.71 22.10 15.33
N VAL A 151 3.81 21.18 15.63
CA VAL A 151 3.18 20.32 14.61
C VAL A 151 2.41 21.15 13.60
N ALA A 152 1.63 22.14 14.03
CA ALA A 152 0.90 23.02 13.12
C ALA A 152 1.83 23.77 12.16
N THR A 153 2.97 24.24 12.66
CA THR A 153 4.00 24.93 11.86
C THR A 153 4.62 23.98 10.82
N GLU A 154 4.94 22.74 11.22
CA GLU A 154 5.49 21.74 10.33
C GLU A 154 4.48 21.33 9.22
N ILE A 155 3.20 21.18 9.57
CA ILE A 155 2.13 20.91 8.59
C ILE A 155 2.03 22.06 7.60
N ALA A 156 2.02 23.32 8.07
CA ALA A 156 1.97 24.48 7.19
C ALA A 156 3.16 24.50 6.21
N ALA A 157 4.37 24.24 6.70
CA ALA A 157 5.58 24.20 5.87
C ALA A 157 5.60 23.02 4.86
N ALA A 158 4.85 21.96 5.13
CA ALA A 158 4.77 20.81 4.21
C ALA A 158 3.72 21.03 3.09
N LEU A 159 2.85 22.03 3.23
CA LEU A 159 1.82 22.39 2.25
C LEU A 159 2.29 23.47 1.25
N ASP A 160 3.40 24.18 1.54
CA ASP A 160 4.04 25.19 0.68
C ASP A 160 5.02 24.52 -0.33
#